data_ae19711a511f93a6bbd699076d9bb04f
#
_entry.id   ae19711a511f93a6bbd699076d9bb04f
#
_cell.length_a   1.000
_cell.length_b   1.000
_cell.length_c   1.000
_cell.angle_alpha   90.00
_cell.angle_beta   90.00
_cell.angle_gamma   90.00
#
_symmetry.space_group_name_H-M   'P 1'
#
loop_
_entity.id
_entity.type
_entity.pdbx_description
1 polymer ?
#
loop_
_entity_poly.entity_id
_entity_poly.type
_entity_poly.pdbx_seq_one_letter_code
_entity_poly.pdbx_strand_id
1 'polypeptide(L)'
;HKLGVKEEGVFHSRAYKAGVWDGITDFYDMKEDKFPTGLLQLFLEGVREMQEKYASLTYELDDTRPGALLHHDSMDKEIQLVKNGETITLRDYQYDSVKQILKEQVGIVNLATNAGKTMTAAGIIKQLFPLVARGERIAFMVHSKEILRQAKESISEALQLKPREIGMVGDGKFDIKNKKLVFVMIPTLHSALKDPTKGVTYTQKDRLVKQMAEDIAPKFLDTVNTRTLIKNYLKNWTPKTKNDLEIENILTTLAYDNAYTDKKVQMVLRSYKGELEKILMKKNKKNFEKWKTAHDFVESIRVFIGDEAHRSKGESWYSTALQCSNAQYRIALTGTVNQKDVILYQRIRALFSGVVSKVSNDDMVKRGVSSKPVIRMIEIKEPRGIELADNYLEAYKMGIVNNEYRNRFAVKVGASFYKQKKSRGAYFR
;
A
#
# COMPACT_ATOMS: atom_id res chain seq x y z
N HIS A 1 -12.91 22.71 -0.47
CA HIS A 1 -12.62 21.46 0.24
C HIS A 1 -11.12 21.12 0.11
N LYS A 2 -10.32 21.30 1.17
CA LYS A 2 -8.85 21.16 1.10
C LYS A 2 -8.37 19.70 1.02
N LEU A 3 -9.20 18.75 1.39
CA LEU A 3 -8.86 17.32 1.35
C LEU A 3 -9.26 16.65 0.03
N GLY A 4 -10.03 17.32 -0.83
CA GLY A 4 -10.37 16.87 -2.16
C GLY A 4 -9.35 17.36 -3.20
N VAL A 5 -8.99 16.50 -4.14
CA VAL A 5 -8.04 16.82 -5.22
C VAL A 5 -8.68 16.48 -6.57
N LYS A 6 -8.76 17.48 -7.47
CA LYS A 6 -9.22 17.26 -8.84
C LYS A 6 -8.14 16.52 -9.63
N GLU A 7 -8.51 15.43 -10.26
CA GLU A 7 -7.57 14.63 -11.06
C GLU A 7 -7.27 15.30 -12.41
N GLU A 8 -6.03 15.22 -12.85
CA GLU A 8 -5.66 15.65 -14.19
C GLU A 8 -6.21 14.66 -15.23
N GLY A 9 -6.68 15.17 -16.36
CA GLY A 9 -7.19 14.33 -17.44
C GLY A 9 -8.55 13.69 -17.17
N VAL A 10 -9.31 14.13 -16.16
CA VAL A 10 -10.65 13.61 -15.82
C VAL A 10 -11.62 13.57 -17.01
N PHE A 11 -11.46 14.49 -17.96
CA PHE A 11 -12.30 14.57 -19.17
C PHE A 11 -12.23 13.33 -20.06
N HIS A 12 -11.21 12.48 -19.90
CA HIS A 12 -11.08 11.21 -20.59
C HIS A 12 -11.73 10.05 -19.84
N SER A 13 -12.07 10.22 -18.56
CA SER A 13 -12.73 9.19 -17.75
C SER A 13 -14.19 8.97 -18.18
N ARG A 14 -14.58 7.70 -18.32
CA ARG A 14 -15.98 7.34 -18.60
C ARG A 14 -16.92 7.76 -17.47
N ALA A 15 -16.49 7.62 -16.21
CA ALA A 15 -17.28 7.99 -15.04
C ALA A 15 -17.57 9.49 -14.98
N TYR A 16 -16.55 10.33 -15.30
CA TYR A 16 -16.71 11.78 -15.40
C TYR A 16 -17.66 12.16 -16.55
N LYS A 17 -17.46 11.59 -17.74
CA LYS A 17 -18.35 11.84 -18.90
C LYS A 17 -19.80 11.43 -18.66
N ALA A 18 -20.03 10.40 -17.85
CA ALA A 18 -21.35 9.92 -17.47
C ALA A 18 -21.96 10.68 -16.29
N GLY A 19 -21.28 11.68 -15.72
CA GLY A 19 -21.76 12.46 -14.57
C GLY A 19 -21.85 11.65 -13.26
N VAL A 20 -21.23 10.46 -13.21
CA VAL A 20 -21.22 9.58 -12.02
C VAL A 20 -20.14 9.99 -11.02
N TRP A 21 -19.14 10.74 -11.48
CA TRP A 21 -18.02 11.22 -10.68
C TRP A 21 -17.65 12.66 -11.13
N ASP A 22 -17.39 13.53 -10.17
CA ASP A 22 -17.10 14.95 -10.39
C ASP A 22 -15.61 15.24 -10.73
N GLY A 23 -14.79 14.20 -10.81
CA GLY A 23 -13.37 14.33 -11.08
C GLY A 23 -12.51 14.64 -9.85
N ILE A 24 -13.11 14.60 -8.66
CA ILE A 24 -12.42 14.85 -7.39
C ILE A 24 -12.17 13.52 -6.69
N THR A 25 -10.92 13.28 -6.28
CA THR A 25 -10.57 12.23 -5.33
C THR A 25 -10.57 12.86 -3.95
N ASP A 26 -11.52 12.46 -3.13
CA ASP A 26 -11.67 12.93 -1.76
C ASP A 26 -10.94 12.03 -0.78
N PHE A 27 -10.21 12.64 0.15
CA PHE A 27 -9.50 11.97 1.23
C PHE A 27 -10.25 12.06 2.57
N TYR A 28 -11.45 12.63 2.56
CA TYR A 28 -12.34 12.69 3.70
C TYR A 28 -13.50 11.72 3.50
N ASP A 29 -13.65 10.77 4.40
CA ASP A 29 -14.79 9.85 4.40
C ASP A 29 -15.97 10.50 5.14
N MET A 30 -16.94 11.00 4.39
CA MET A 30 -18.13 11.65 4.94
C MET A 30 -19.07 10.71 5.71
N LYS A 31 -18.96 9.38 5.52
CA LYS A 31 -19.82 8.42 6.23
C LYS A 31 -19.27 8.10 7.61
N GLU A 32 -17.97 7.96 7.70
CA GLU A 32 -17.25 7.59 8.91
C GLU A 32 -16.68 8.83 9.64
N ASP A 33 -16.85 10.01 9.06
CA ASP A 33 -16.36 11.31 9.55
C ASP A 33 -14.85 11.28 9.89
N LYS A 34 -14.06 10.74 8.95
CA LYS A 34 -12.63 10.50 9.16
C LYS A 34 -11.78 10.78 7.94
N PHE A 35 -10.50 11.05 8.18
CA PHE A 35 -9.47 11.20 7.15
C PHE A 35 -8.11 10.65 7.64
N PRO A 36 -7.18 10.34 6.73
CA PRO A 36 -5.84 9.89 7.10
C PRO A 36 -5.09 10.95 7.93
N THR A 37 -4.57 10.56 9.08
CA THR A 37 -3.88 11.46 10.05
C THR A 37 -2.70 12.23 9.44
N GLY A 38 -2.07 11.73 8.39
CA GLY A 38 -1.02 12.47 7.67
C GLY A 38 -1.51 13.77 7.01
N LEU A 39 -2.82 13.94 6.85
CA LEU A 39 -3.44 15.17 6.32
C LEU A 39 -3.92 16.13 7.42
N LEU A 40 -3.66 15.85 8.70
CA LEU A 40 -4.12 16.65 9.81
C LEU A 40 -3.69 18.13 9.68
N GLN A 41 -2.43 18.39 9.33
CA GLN A 41 -1.95 19.76 9.15
C GLN A 41 -2.70 20.52 8.05
N LEU A 42 -2.98 19.83 6.93
CA LEU A 42 -3.76 20.41 5.83
C LEU A 42 -5.21 20.68 6.26
N PHE A 43 -5.79 19.79 7.05
CA PHE A 43 -7.12 20.00 7.62
C PHE A 43 -7.14 21.22 8.56
N LEU A 44 -6.16 21.33 9.48
CA LEU A 44 -6.05 22.45 10.40
C LEU A 44 -5.79 23.79 9.69
N GLU A 45 -5.07 23.80 8.59
CA GLU A 45 -4.96 24.98 7.72
C GLU A 45 -6.34 25.43 7.22
N GLY A 46 -7.18 24.46 6.80
CA GLY A 46 -8.56 24.75 6.39
C GLY A 46 -9.42 25.29 7.53
N VAL A 47 -9.26 24.74 8.74
CA VAL A 47 -9.98 25.25 9.93
C VAL A 47 -9.57 26.68 10.25
N ARG A 48 -8.27 27.03 10.19
CA ARG A 48 -7.78 28.39 10.42
C ARG A 48 -8.35 29.40 9.40
N GLU A 49 -8.40 29.04 8.12
CA GLU A 49 -9.03 29.88 7.09
C GLU A 49 -10.54 30.08 7.34
N MET A 50 -11.21 29.07 7.88
CA MET A 50 -12.62 29.20 8.28
C MET A 50 -12.78 30.11 9.52
N GLN A 51 -11.85 30.03 10.48
CA GLN A 51 -11.84 30.93 11.66
C GLN A 51 -11.66 32.40 11.28
N GLU A 52 -10.91 32.70 10.24
CA GLU A 52 -10.78 34.08 9.69
C GLU A 52 -12.14 34.62 9.21
N LYS A 53 -13.02 33.73 8.72
CA LYS A 53 -14.37 34.10 8.23
C LYS A 53 -15.43 34.05 9.33
N TYR A 54 -15.26 33.13 10.27
CA TYR A 54 -16.23 32.83 11.32
C TYR A 54 -15.51 32.83 12.66
N ALA A 55 -15.40 33.99 13.30
CA ALA A 55 -14.66 34.20 14.54
C ALA A 55 -15.16 33.35 15.74
N SER A 56 -16.40 32.85 15.67
CA SER A 56 -16.97 31.97 16.69
C SER A 56 -16.56 30.50 16.53
N LEU A 57 -15.91 30.14 15.42
CA LEU A 57 -15.45 28.76 15.20
C LEU A 57 -14.26 28.46 16.12
N THR A 58 -14.41 27.51 17.01
CA THR A 58 -13.35 26.99 17.85
C THR A 58 -13.18 25.48 17.59
N TYR A 59 -12.00 24.94 17.88
CA TYR A 59 -11.75 23.51 17.83
C TYR A 59 -10.86 23.09 18.98
N GLU A 60 -11.02 21.86 19.43
CA GLU A 60 -10.15 21.18 20.38
C GLU A 60 -9.51 19.98 19.66
N LEU A 61 -8.22 19.77 19.88
CA LEU A 61 -7.49 18.65 19.34
C LEU A 61 -7.16 17.68 20.48
N ASP A 62 -7.86 16.55 20.50
CA ASP A 62 -7.55 15.44 21.41
C ASP A 62 -6.63 14.45 20.68
N ASP A 63 -5.35 14.42 21.05
CA ASP A 63 -4.37 13.50 20.48
C ASP A 63 -4.24 12.25 21.35
N THR A 64 -4.98 11.22 21.01
CA THR A 64 -5.00 9.92 21.70
C THR A 64 -3.87 8.97 21.26
N ARG A 65 -2.97 9.40 20.38
CA ARG A 65 -1.84 8.56 19.93
C ARG A 65 -0.90 8.28 21.11
N PRO A 66 -0.32 7.07 21.18
CA PRO A 66 0.72 6.78 22.16
C PRO A 66 1.88 7.77 22.03
N GLY A 67 2.47 8.17 23.15
CA GLY A 67 3.69 9.00 23.16
C GLY A 67 4.85 8.37 22.39
N ALA A 68 5.82 9.16 21.98
CA ALA A 68 6.98 8.68 21.23
C ALA A 68 7.70 7.55 21.95
N LEU A 69 8.13 6.49 21.24
CA LEU A 69 8.94 5.42 21.81
C LEU A 69 10.30 5.96 22.34
N LEU A 70 10.83 6.96 21.66
CA LEU A 70 12.09 7.59 22.02
C LEU A 70 11.95 9.11 21.89
N HIS A 71 12.26 9.85 22.95
CA HIS A 71 12.43 11.30 22.84
C HIS A 71 13.66 11.62 22.00
N HIS A 72 13.53 12.49 21.01
CA HIS A 72 14.58 12.79 20.03
C HIS A 72 15.90 13.32 20.66
N ASP A 73 15.84 13.93 21.85
CA ASP A 73 17.04 14.38 22.56
C ASP A 73 17.72 13.25 23.37
N SER A 74 17.05 12.10 23.52
CA SER A 74 17.59 10.90 24.17
C SER A 74 18.24 9.92 23.20
N MET A 75 18.30 10.27 21.90
CA MET A 75 18.98 9.43 20.91
C MET A 75 20.50 9.44 21.11
N ASP A 76 21.16 8.41 20.62
CA ASP A 76 22.62 8.32 20.65
C ASP A 76 23.25 9.55 19.99
N LYS A 77 24.28 10.16 20.63
CA LYS A 77 25.00 11.30 20.06
C LYS A 77 25.71 10.98 18.76
N GLU A 78 26.15 9.73 18.61
CA GLU A 78 26.75 9.17 17.41
C GLU A 78 26.08 7.84 17.08
N ILE A 79 25.56 7.70 15.86
CA ILE A 79 24.98 6.46 15.41
C ILE A 79 26.02 5.70 14.59
N GLN A 80 26.61 4.68 15.22
CA GLN A 80 27.58 3.80 14.57
C GLN A 80 26.85 2.62 13.92
N LEU A 81 27.24 2.28 12.70
CA LEU A 81 26.73 1.18 11.90
C LEU A 81 27.91 0.38 11.34
N VAL A 82 27.63 -0.81 10.79
CA VAL A 82 28.67 -1.60 10.11
C VAL A 82 28.41 -1.60 8.61
N LYS A 83 29.46 -1.43 7.81
CA LYS A 83 29.37 -1.51 6.35
C LYS A 83 30.66 -2.11 5.81
N ASN A 84 30.54 -3.18 5.02
CA ASN A 84 31.69 -3.97 4.50
C ASN A 84 32.65 -4.40 5.60
N GLY A 85 32.13 -4.78 6.77
CA GLY A 85 32.90 -5.19 7.93
C GLY A 85 33.54 -4.06 8.74
N GLU A 86 33.45 -2.81 8.31
CA GLU A 86 33.99 -1.64 9.00
C GLU A 86 32.90 -0.87 9.75
N THR A 87 33.27 -0.33 10.92
CA THR A 87 32.39 0.56 11.67
C THR A 87 32.39 1.94 11.02
N ILE A 88 31.19 2.44 10.67
CA ILE A 88 30.98 3.77 10.13
C ILE A 88 30.05 4.56 11.05
N THR A 89 30.26 5.85 11.15
CA THR A 89 29.34 6.78 11.82
C THR A 89 28.45 7.44 10.75
N LEU A 90 27.18 7.64 11.07
CA LEU A 90 26.28 8.39 10.19
C LEU A 90 26.84 9.80 9.94
N ARG A 91 26.73 10.26 8.71
CA ARG A 91 27.07 11.63 8.35
C ARG A 91 26.10 12.62 9.02
N ASP A 92 26.54 13.86 9.20
CA ASP A 92 25.77 14.95 9.82
C ASP A 92 24.32 15.00 9.32
N TYR A 93 24.10 15.11 8.02
CA TYR A 93 22.76 15.21 7.42
C TYR A 93 21.93 13.92 7.57
N GLN A 94 22.56 12.76 7.67
CA GLN A 94 21.88 11.50 7.96
C GLN A 94 21.42 11.46 9.42
N TYR A 95 22.30 11.88 10.32
CA TYR A 95 22.02 12.02 11.75
C TYR A 95 20.87 13.01 11.98
N ASP A 96 20.92 14.18 11.35
CA ASP A 96 19.87 15.20 11.43
C ASP A 96 18.54 14.66 10.89
N SER A 97 18.55 13.89 9.80
CA SER A 97 17.36 13.23 9.27
C SER A 97 16.75 12.23 10.25
N VAL A 98 17.60 11.44 10.94
CA VAL A 98 17.15 10.53 12.02
C VAL A 98 16.55 11.33 13.16
N LYS A 99 17.21 12.38 13.62
CA LYS A 99 16.71 13.23 14.73
C LYS A 99 15.38 13.86 14.41
N GLN A 100 15.22 14.41 13.21
CA GLN A 100 13.96 15.02 12.78
C GLN A 100 12.81 14.00 12.72
N ILE A 101 13.04 12.82 12.15
CA ILE A 101 11.97 11.82 12.07
C ILE A 101 11.62 11.21 13.43
N LEU A 102 12.55 11.11 14.36
CA LEU A 102 12.25 10.69 15.73
C LEU A 102 11.41 11.72 16.48
N LYS A 103 11.64 13.01 16.20
CA LYS A 103 10.84 14.12 16.73
C LYS A 103 9.43 14.13 16.19
N GLU A 104 9.29 14.09 14.87
CA GLU A 104 7.99 14.23 14.20
C GLU A 104 7.19 12.92 14.16
N GLN A 105 7.84 11.75 14.32
CA GLN A 105 7.30 10.39 14.23
C GLN A 105 6.72 10.05 12.84
N VAL A 106 6.14 11.01 12.15
CA VAL A 106 5.51 10.85 10.84
C VAL A 106 6.13 11.85 9.87
N GLY A 107 6.70 11.36 8.75
CA GLY A 107 7.31 12.27 7.80
C GLY A 107 7.98 11.63 6.61
N ILE A 108 8.28 12.48 5.64
CA ILE A 108 9.03 12.14 4.43
C ILE A 108 10.48 12.59 4.60
N VAL A 109 11.39 11.63 4.53
CA VAL A 109 12.85 11.87 4.47
C VAL A 109 13.26 11.84 3.01
N ASN A 110 13.41 13.01 2.42
CA ASN A 110 13.75 13.19 1.01
C ASN A 110 15.27 13.33 0.84
N LEU A 111 15.93 12.21 0.59
CA LEU A 111 17.37 12.14 0.40
C LEU A 111 17.72 11.83 -1.06
N ALA A 112 18.57 12.64 -1.65
CA ALA A 112 19.07 12.44 -2.99
C ALA A 112 19.64 11.05 -3.23
N THR A 113 19.74 10.63 -4.49
CA THR A 113 20.44 9.39 -4.85
C THR A 113 21.87 9.46 -4.32
N ASN A 114 22.40 8.37 -3.79
CA ASN A 114 23.71 8.25 -3.13
C ASN A 114 23.85 8.99 -1.78
N ALA A 115 22.83 9.68 -1.28
CA ALA A 115 22.89 10.27 0.08
C ALA A 115 22.81 9.23 1.21
N GLY A 116 22.65 7.93 0.88
CA GLY A 116 22.67 6.85 1.85
C GLY A 116 21.35 6.62 2.58
N LYS A 117 20.20 6.66 1.86
CA LYS A 117 18.87 6.36 2.39
C LYS A 117 18.83 5.10 3.26
N THR A 118 19.47 4.01 2.78
CA THR A 118 19.52 2.73 3.52
C THR A 118 20.24 2.84 4.85
N MET A 119 21.32 3.60 4.93
CA MET A 119 22.06 3.84 6.18
C MET A 119 21.26 4.74 7.13
N THR A 120 20.57 5.75 6.60
CA THR A 120 19.63 6.57 7.40
C THR A 120 18.51 5.71 7.97
N ALA A 121 17.92 4.79 7.17
CA ALA A 121 16.95 3.83 7.65
C ALA A 121 17.52 2.91 8.74
N ALA A 122 18.73 2.40 8.55
CA ALA A 122 19.41 1.59 9.56
C ALA A 122 19.63 2.39 10.86
N GLY A 123 19.98 3.66 10.77
CA GLY A 123 20.08 4.55 11.92
C GLY A 123 18.77 4.71 12.68
N ILE A 124 17.66 4.93 11.97
CA ILE A 124 16.32 5.00 12.58
C ILE A 124 15.98 3.67 13.27
N ILE A 125 16.18 2.55 12.57
CA ILE A 125 15.91 1.23 13.12
C ILE A 125 16.77 0.97 14.35
N LYS A 126 18.06 1.32 14.34
CA LYS A 126 18.96 1.16 15.48
C LYS A 126 18.42 1.81 16.74
N GLN A 127 17.91 3.04 16.63
CA GLN A 127 17.36 3.78 17.75
C GLN A 127 16.03 3.18 18.26
N LEU A 128 15.17 2.69 17.38
CA LEU A 128 13.84 2.22 17.75
C LEU A 128 13.79 0.71 18.07
N PHE A 129 14.69 -0.10 17.52
CA PHE A 129 14.68 -1.55 17.64
C PHE A 129 14.71 -2.06 19.11
N PRO A 130 15.51 -1.51 20.03
CA PRO A 130 15.47 -1.93 21.43
C PRO A 130 14.12 -1.66 22.11
N LEU A 131 13.42 -0.60 21.70
CA LEU A 131 12.25 -0.03 22.35
C LEU A 131 10.91 -0.67 21.91
N VAL A 132 10.89 -1.28 20.73
CA VAL A 132 9.71 -2.00 20.25
C VAL A 132 9.47 -3.23 21.10
N ALA A 133 8.26 -3.36 21.66
CA ALA A 133 7.91 -4.40 22.60
C ALA A 133 7.84 -5.81 21.96
N ARG A 134 7.77 -6.83 22.81
CA ARG A 134 7.59 -8.21 22.34
C ARG A 134 6.21 -8.35 21.70
N GLY A 135 6.18 -8.87 20.48
CA GLY A 135 4.94 -8.99 19.69
C GLY A 135 4.69 -7.82 18.75
N GLU A 136 5.33 -6.68 19.00
CA GLU A 136 5.32 -5.53 18.09
C GLU A 136 6.46 -5.61 17.06
N ARG A 137 6.36 -4.85 15.97
CA ARG A 137 7.26 -4.99 14.84
C ARG A 137 7.65 -3.67 14.19
N ILE A 138 8.85 -3.69 13.62
CA ILE A 138 9.32 -2.71 12.63
C ILE A 138 9.14 -3.36 11.26
N ALA A 139 8.40 -2.72 10.37
CA ALA A 139 8.22 -3.15 9.00
C ALA A 139 8.97 -2.23 8.04
N PHE A 140 9.91 -2.79 7.28
CA PHE A 140 10.59 -2.11 6.18
C PHE A 140 9.95 -2.55 4.86
N MET A 141 9.21 -1.67 4.22
CA MET A 141 8.37 -1.99 3.09
C MET A 141 8.96 -1.49 1.78
N VAL A 142 8.98 -2.38 0.79
CA VAL A 142 9.53 -2.11 -0.55
C VAL A 142 8.59 -2.60 -1.65
N HIS A 143 8.83 -2.15 -2.87
CA HIS A 143 8.01 -2.48 -4.03
C HIS A 143 8.48 -3.73 -4.79
N SER A 144 9.78 -4.00 -4.87
CA SER A 144 10.35 -5.08 -5.68
C SER A 144 11.20 -6.06 -4.87
N LYS A 145 11.37 -7.25 -5.43
CA LYS A 145 12.14 -8.35 -4.86
C LYS A 145 13.63 -8.01 -4.73
N GLU A 146 14.19 -7.33 -5.72
CA GLU A 146 15.59 -6.93 -5.76
C GLU A 146 15.88 -5.94 -4.64
N ILE A 147 15.05 -4.91 -4.48
CA ILE A 147 15.17 -3.92 -3.41
C ILE A 147 14.99 -4.59 -2.04
N LEU A 148 14.05 -5.55 -1.92
CA LEU A 148 13.82 -6.31 -0.70
C LEU A 148 15.09 -7.02 -0.22
N ARG A 149 15.76 -7.73 -1.14
CA ARG A 149 17.00 -8.47 -0.82
C ARG A 149 18.14 -7.53 -0.46
N GLN A 150 18.38 -6.49 -1.27
CA GLN A 150 19.41 -5.50 -1.02
C GLN A 150 19.22 -4.77 0.31
N ALA A 151 17.99 -4.31 0.60
CA ALA A 151 17.68 -3.64 1.86
C ALA A 151 17.90 -4.57 3.06
N LYS A 152 17.42 -5.83 2.95
CA LYS A 152 17.61 -6.82 4.00
C LYS A 152 19.09 -7.07 4.29
N GLU A 153 19.92 -7.31 3.27
CA GLU A 153 21.34 -7.54 3.42
C GLU A 153 22.05 -6.33 4.06
N SER A 154 21.85 -5.15 3.46
CA SER A 154 22.52 -3.92 3.91
C SER A 154 22.12 -3.50 5.33
N ILE A 155 20.83 -3.56 5.68
CA ILE A 155 20.36 -3.16 7.01
C ILE A 155 20.72 -4.21 8.06
N SER A 156 20.67 -5.50 7.71
CA SER A 156 21.06 -6.57 8.64
C SER A 156 22.56 -6.51 8.97
N GLU A 157 23.41 -6.25 7.98
CA GLU A 157 24.82 -5.99 8.17
C GLU A 157 25.06 -4.74 9.03
N ALA A 158 24.41 -3.63 8.65
CA ALA A 158 24.58 -2.35 9.34
C ALA A 158 24.25 -2.42 10.85
N LEU A 159 23.27 -3.24 11.21
CA LEU A 159 22.77 -3.39 12.57
C LEU A 159 23.33 -4.62 13.29
N GLN A 160 24.11 -5.47 12.62
CA GLN A 160 24.63 -6.74 13.16
C GLN A 160 23.53 -7.63 13.75
N LEU A 161 22.34 -7.64 13.10
CA LEU A 161 21.18 -8.39 13.58
C LEU A 161 21.33 -9.90 13.33
N LYS A 162 20.87 -10.68 14.29
CA LYS A 162 20.84 -12.14 14.15
C LYS A 162 19.68 -12.57 13.25
N PRO A 163 19.82 -13.67 12.47
CA PRO A 163 18.73 -14.17 11.59
C PRO A 163 17.40 -14.41 12.31
N ARG A 164 17.44 -14.75 13.61
CA ARG A 164 16.24 -14.96 14.43
C ARG A 164 15.42 -13.69 14.66
N GLU A 165 16.01 -12.51 14.53
CA GLU A 165 15.40 -11.22 14.76
C GLU A 165 14.75 -10.63 13.49
N ILE A 166 15.12 -11.20 12.33
CA ILE A 166 14.76 -10.69 11.01
C ILE A 166 13.75 -11.61 10.35
N GLY A 167 12.67 -11.03 9.88
CA GLY A 167 11.64 -11.70 9.09
C GLY A 167 11.60 -11.22 7.65
N MET A 168 10.78 -11.90 6.85
CA MET A 168 10.55 -11.52 5.46
C MET A 168 9.15 -11.92 4.98
N VAL A 169 8.46 -10.97 4.35
CA VAL A 169 7.21 -11.17 3.61
C VAL A 169 7.47 -10.83 2.15
N GLY A 170 7.64 -11.84 1.32
CA GLY A 170 8.01 -11.70 -0.09
C GLY A 170 8.93 -12.83 -0.53
N ASP A 171 9.22 -12.92 -1.84
CA ASP A 171 10.12 -13.92 -2.39
C ASP A 171 9.77 -15.36 -1.96
N GLY A 172 8.48 -15.71 -1.98
CA GLY A 172 7.97 -17.03 -1.56
C GLY A 172 7.93 -17.28 -0.05
N LYS A 173 8.28 -16.29 0.77
CA LYS A 173 8.32 -16.40 2.24
C LYS A 173 7.26 -15.55 2.90
N PHE A 174 6.74 -16.03 4.04
CA PHE A 174 5.91 -15.28 4.97
C PHE A 174 6.40 -15.58 6.41
N ASP A 175 7.64 -15.14 6.71
CA ASP A 175 8.34 -15.42 7.96
C ASP A 175 8.26 -14.21 8.89
N ILE A 176 7.29 -14.24 9.81
CA ILE A 176 7.02 -13.14 10.76
C ILE A 176 7.02 -13.61 12.22
N LYS A 177 7.03 -14.94 12.46
CA LYS A 177 6.88 -15.48 13.82
C LYS A 177 8.13 -15.17 14.65
N ASN A 178 7.91 -14.50 15.78
CA ASN A 178 8.99 -14.07 16.69
C ASN A 178 10.04 -13.16 16.02
N LYS A 179 9.66 -12.44 14.97
CA LYS A 179 10.53 -11.51 14.24
C LYS A 179 10.19 -10.08 14.64
N LYS A 180 11.20 -9.30 14.97
CA LYS A 180 11.05 -7.89 15.38
C LYS A 180 11.19 -6.93 14.20
N LEU A 181 12.17 -7.16 13.32
CA LEU A 181 12.32 -6.44 12.05
C LEU A 181 11.85 -7.34 10.90
N VAL A 182 10.89 -6.87 10.11
CA VAL A 182 10.35 -7.61 8.97
C VAL A 182 10.50 -6.79 7.70
N PHE A 183 11.18 -7.36 6.71
CA PHE A 183 11.27 -6.81 5.36
C PHE A 183 10.09 -7.29 4.54
N VAL A 184 9.36 -6.37 3.95
CA VAL A 184 8.04 -6.63 3.35
C VAL A 184 7.99 -6.19 1.89
N MET A 185 7.66 -7.11 1.00
CA MET A 185 7.25 -6.78 -0.36
C MET A 185 5.75 -6.48 -0.39
N ILE A 186 5.40 -5.22 -0.64
CA ILE A 186 4.02 -4.73 -0.58
C ILE A 186 3.04 -5.55 -1.42
N PRO A 187 3.32 -5.93 -2.69
CA PRO A 187 2.41 -6.75 -3.46
C PRO A 187 2.09 -8.11 -2.81
N THR A 188 3.05 -8.70 -2.10
CA THR A 188 2.84 -9.97 -1.39
C THR A 188 1.92 -9.78 -0.18
N LEU A 189 2.16 -8.75 0.62
CA LEU A 189 1.33 -8.43 1.78
C LEU A 189 -0.08 -8.04 1.34
N HIS A 190 -0.21 -7.16 0.34
CA HIS A 190 -1.51 -6.78 -0.23
C HIS A 190 -2.33 -7.99 -0.69
N SER A 191 -1.68 -8.95 -1.38
CA SER A 191 -2.35 -10.18 -1.79
C SER A 191 -2.81 -11.05 -0.61
N ALA A 192 -2.06 -11.04 0.50
CA ALA A 192 -2.42 -11.79 1.71
C ALA A 192 -3.55 -11.12 2.51
N LEU A 193 -3.71 -9.80 2.39
CA LEU A 193 -4.75 -9.02 3.05
C LEU A 193 -6.09 -9.01 2.29
N LYS A 194 -6.13 -9.54 1.05
CA LYS A 194 -7.37 -9.64 0.29
C LYS A 194 -8.33 -10.62 0.95
N ASP A 195 -9.63 -10.32 0.80
CA ASP A 195 -10.72 -11.17 1.26
C ASP A 195 -10.50 -12.64 0.85
N PRO A 196 -10.33 -13.56 1.80
CA PRO A 196 -10.04 -14.95 1.52
C PRO A 196 -11.21 -15.70 0.89
N THR A 197 -12.40 -15.12 0.88
CA THR A 197 -13.62 -15.72 0.30
C THR A 197 -13.69 -15.53 -1.22
N LYS A 198 -12.91 -14.59 -1.78
CA LYS A 198 -12.87 -14.35 -3.22
C LYS A 198 -12.03 -15.42 -3.92
N GLY A 199 -12.60 -15.98 -4.99
CA GLY A 199 -11.92 -17.03 -5.80
C GLY A 199 -12.18 -18.46 -5.37
N VAL A 200 -13.14 -18.71 -4.47
CA VAL A 200 -13.53 -20.08 -4.06
C VAL A 200 -14.22 -20.78 -5.22
N THR A 201 -13.77 -22.02 -5.53
CA THR A 201 -14.46 -22.88 -6.46
C THR A 201 -15.58 -23.63 -5.74
N TYR A 202 -16.84 -23.39 -6.15
CA TYR A 202 -18.02 -24.02 -5.58
C TYR A 202 -18.44 -25.26 -6.37
N THR A 203 -18.79 -26.36 -5.66
CA THR A 203 -19.54 -27.49 -6.25
C THR A 203 -20.98 -27.04 -6.55
N GLN A 204 -21.76 -27.85 -7.26
CA GLN A 204 -23.18 -27.53 -7.51
C GLN A 204 -23.95 -27.33 -6.20
N LYS A 205 -23.76 -28.23 -5.22
CA LYS A 205 -24.38 -28.11 -3.89
C LYS A 205 -23.96 -26.81 -3.17
N ASP A 206 -22.67 -26.45 -3.21
CA ASP A 206 -22.20 -25.20 -2.59
C ASP A 206 -22.79 -23.97 -3.25
N ARG A 207 -22.99 -23.99 -4.58
CA ARG A 207 -23.64 -22.90 -5.32
C ARG A 207 -25.10 -22.73 -4.92
N LEU A 208 -25.81 -23.83 -4.67
CA LEU A 208 -27.17 -23.80 -4.15
C LEU A 208 -27.21 -23.12 -2.77
N VAL A 209 -26.35 -23.55 -1.84
CA VAL A 209 -26.25 -22.96 -0.49
C VAL A 209 -25.90 -21.47 -0.59
N LYS A 210 -24.95 -21.12 -1.46
CA LYS A 210 -24.55 -19.73 -1.69
C LYS A 210 -25.73 -18.89 -2.21
N GLN A 211 -26.43 -19.34 -3.23
CA GLN A 211 -27.57 -18.65 -3.81
C GLN A 211 -28.73 -18.51 -2.80
N MET A 212 -28.98 -19.57 -2.00
CA MET A 212 -29.93 -19.48 -0.89
C MET A 212 -29.53 -18.45 0.16
N ALA A 213 -28.25 -18.42 0.57
CA ALA A 213 -27.77 -17.54 1.64
C ALA A 213 -27.68 -16.04 1.20
N GLU A 214 -27.21 -15.78 -0.02
CA GLU A 214 -26.93 -14.43 -0.50
C GLU A 214 -28.10 -13.78 -1.27
N ASP A 215 -28.82 -14.56 -2.09
CA ASP A 215 -29.79 -14.01 -3.04
C ASP A 215 -31.25 -14.27 -2.63
N ILE A 216 -31.54 -15.35 -1.95
CA ILE A 216 -32.91 -15.79 -1.69
C ILE A 216 -33.34 -15.51 -0.24
N ALA A 217 -32.63 -16.06 0.75
CA ALA A 217 -33.03 -15.92 2.16
C ALA A 217 -33.16 -14.46 2.63
N PRO A 218 -32.28 -13.53 2.23
CA PRO A 218 -32.41 -12.12 2.64
C PRO A 218 -33.73 -11.46 2.27
N LYS A 219 -34.41 -11.92 1.22
CA LYS A 219 -35.72 -11.38 0.77
C LYS A 219 -36.85 -11.67 1.76
N PHE A 220 -36.67 -12.69 2.61
CA PHE A 220 -37.71 -13.20 3.51
C PHE A 220 -37.32 -13.11 4.98
N LEU A 221 -36.05 -12.84 5.30
CA LEU A 221 -35.60 -12.70 6.67
C LEU A 221 -36.19 -11.44 7.32
N ASP A 222 -36.47 -11.57 8.61
CA ASP A 222 -37.01 -10.49 9.47
C ASP A 222 -38.37 -9.92 9.00
N THR A 223 -39.12 -10.72 8.22
CA THR A 223 -40.45 -10.37 7.74
C THR A 223 -41.56 -11.06 8.53
N VAL A 224 -42.73 -10.41 8.63
CA VAL A 224 -43.96 -11.00 9.16
C VAL A 224 -44.63 -11.76 8.04
N ASN A 225 -45.30 -12.90 8.37
CA ASN A 225 -45.98 -13.76 7.38
C ASN A 225 -45.08 -14.29 6.26
N THR A 226 -43.89 -14.78 6.65
CA THR A 226 -42.84 -15.26 5.74
C THR A 226 -43.35 -16.28 4.72
N ARG A 227 -44.18 -17.23 5.15
CA ARG A 227 -44.77 -18.27 4.24
C ARG A 227 -45.62 -17.65 3.15
N THR A 228 -46.42 -16.64 3.48
CA THR A 228 -47.28 -15.94 2.49
C THR A 228 -46.39 -15.17 1.50
N LEU A 229 -45.34 -14.53 1.94
CA LEU A 229 -44.38 -13.84 1.07
C LEU A 229 -43.68 -14.81 0.12
N ILE A 230 -43.27 -15.99 0.60
CA ILE A 230 -42.69 -17.04 -0.27
C ILE A 230 -43.70 -17.53 -1.28
N LYS A 231 -44.99 -17.78 -0.92
CA LYS A 231 -46.02 -18.15 -1.85
C LYS A 231 -46.22 -17.14 -2.98
N ASN A 232 -46.22 -15.85 -2.63
CA ASN A 232 -46.34 -14.76 -3.61
C ASN A 232 -45.10 -14.65 -4.51
N TYR A 233 -43.92 -14.88 -3.96
CA TYR A 233 -42.66 -14.93 -4.72
C TYR A 233 -42.66 -16.06 -5.74
N LEU A 234 -43.07 -17.27 -5.34
CA LEU A 234 -43.15 -18.45 -6.19
C LEU A 234 -44.14 -18.27 -7.37
N LYS A 235 -45.23 -17.50 -7.22
CA LYS A 235 -46.16 -17.22 -8.34
C LYS A 235 -45.47 -16.52 -9.51
N ASN A 236 -44.43 -15.73 -9.25
CA ASN A 236 -43.71 -14.97 -10.26
C ASN A 236 -42.29 -15.57 -10.53
N TRP A 237 -41.99 -16.72 -9.93
CA TRP A 237 -40.71 -17.36 -10.09
C TRP A 237 -40.67 -18.21 -11.35
N THR A 238 -39.66 -18.02 -12.18
CA THR A 238 -39.41 -18.86 -13.35
C THR A 238 -38.01 -19.40 -13.25
N PRO A 239 -37.82 -20.69 -12.89
CA PRO A 239 -36.50 -21.30 -12.76
C PRO A 239 -35.82 -21.37 -14.14
N LYS A 240 -34.55 -20.94 -14.19
CA LYS A 240 -33.73 -20.91 -15.41
C LYS A 240 -32.57 -21.90 -15.36
N THR A 241 -32.20 -22.32 -14.16
CA THR A 241 -31.07 -23.21 -13.93
C THR A 241 -31.52 -24.42 -13.10
N LYS A 242 -30.67 -25.45 -13.05
CA LYS A 242 -30.91 -26.61 -12.19
C LYS A 242 -30.97 -26.22 -10.71
N ASN A 243 -30.17 -25.27 -10.29
CA ASN A 243 -30.21 -24.74 -8.92
C ASN A 243 -31.53 -24.01 -8.65
N ASP A 244 -32.07 -23.26 -9.61
CA ASP A 244 -33.34 -22.56 -9.45
C ASP A 244 -34.49 -23.54 -9.21
N LEU A 245 -34.48 -24.69 -9.89
CA LEU A 245 -35.48 -25.77 -9.65
C LEU A 245 -35.34 -26.37 -8.24
N GLU A 246 -34.13 -26.58 -7.76
CA GLU A 246 -33.91 -27.05 -6.39
C GLU A 246 -34.36 -26.00 -5.35
N ILE A 247 -34.11 -24.72 -5.60
CA ILE A 247 -34.57 -23.59 -4.78
C ILE A 247 -36.11 -23.52 -4.76
N GLU A 248 -36.73 -23.65 -5.91
CA GLU A 248 -38.21 -23.68 -6.04
C GLU A 248 -38.80 -24.81 -5.16
N ASN A 249 -38.23 -26.00 -5.21
CA ASN A 249 -38.67 -27.15 -4.40
C ASN A 249 -38.52 -26.86 -2.89
N ILE A 250 -37.39 -26.28 -2.49
CA ILE A 250 -37.14 -25.91 -1.09
C ILE A 250 -38.18 -24.87 -0.64
N LEU A 251 -38.35 -23.80 -1.40
CA LEU A 251 -39.29 -22.71 -1.08
C LEU A 251 -40.72 -23.20 -1.07
N THR A 252 -41.12 -24.10 -1.99
CA THR A 252 -42.44 -24.72 -2.05
C THR A 252 -42.70 -25.53 -0.77
N THR A 253 -41.71 -26.35 -0.35
CA THR A 253 -41.83 -27.09 0.90
C THR A 253 -42.01 -26.16 2.09
N LEU A 254 -41.16 -25.12 2.22
CA LEU A 254 -41.23 -24.15 3.31
C LEU A 254 -42.57 -23.37 3.34
N ALA A 255 -43.15 -23.10 2.18
CA ALA A 255 -44.39 -22.33 2.05
C ALA A 255 -45.68 -23.15 2.28
N TYR A 256 -45.71 -24.39 1.80
CA TYR A 256 -46.94 -25.16 1.72
C TYR A 256 -47.01 -26.33 2.74
N ASP A 257 -45.89 -26.86 3.21
CA ASP A 257 -45.91 -27.94 4.20
C ASP A 257 -46.35 -27.40 5.59
N ASN A 258 -47.35 -28.04 6.15
CA ASN A 258 -47.93 -27.64 7.44
C ASN A 258 -47.03 -27.91 8.64
N ALA A 259 -45.96 -28.70 8.47
CA ALA A 259 -44.91 -28.91 9.50
C ALA A 259 -44.08 -27.63 9.78
N TYR A 260 -44.13 -26.62 8.87
CA TYR A 260 -43.36 -25.38 9.00
C TYR A 260 -44.26 -24.22 9.43
N THR A 261 -43.94 -23.62 10.55
CA THR A 261 -44.45 -22.31 10.98
C THR A 261 -43.55 -21.20 10.44
N ASP A 262 -44.01 -19.96 10.39
CA ASP A 262 -43.19 -18.81 9.95
C ASP A 262 -41.87 -18.74 10.74
N LYS A 263 -41.91 -19.02 12.06
CA LYS A 263 -40.71 -19.06 12.91
C LYS A 263 -39.72 -20.16 12.48
N LYS A 264 -40.23 -21.35 12.16
CA LYS A 264 -39.35 -22.45 11.64
C LYS A 264 -38.78 -22.10 10.29
N VAL A 265 -39.55 -21.48 9.39
CA VAL A 265 -39.07 -21.02 8.07
C VAL A 265 -37.95 -20.01 8.24
N GLN A 266 -38.11 -19.04 9.12
CA GLN A 266 -37.06 -18.08 9.44
C GLN A 266 -35.76 -18.76 9.95
N MET A 267 -35.89 -19.79 10.80
CA MET A 267 -34.73 -20.56 11.27
C MET A 267 -34.02 -21.28 10.13
N VAL A 268 -34.77 -21.91 9.23
CA VAL A 268 -34.20 -22.63 8.07
C VAL A 268 -33.51 -21.64 7.12
N LEU A 269 -34.14 -20.51 6.83
CA LEU A 269 -33.52 -19.49 5.97
C LEU A 269 -32.21 -18.94 6.57
N ARG A 270 -32.19 -18.67 7.87
CA ARG A 270 -30.97 -18.22 8.57
C ARG A 270 -29.88 -19.29 8.59
N SER A 271 -30.23 -20.57 8.62
CA SER A 271 -29.23 -21.65 8.65
C SER A 271 -28.34 -21.70 7.40
N TYR A 272 -28.85 -21.26 6.24
CA TYR A 272 -28.06 -21.21 5.00
C TYR A 272 -26.85 -20.30 5.10
N LYS A 273 -26.94 -19.18 5.84
CA LYS A 273 -25.78 -18.31 6.10
C LYS A 273 -24.69 -19.04 6.88
N GLY A 274 -25.06 -19.75 7.94
CA GLY A 274 -24.11 -20.55 8.73
C GLY A 274 -23.53 -21.73 7.94
N GLU A 275 -24.30 -22.35 7.04
CA GLU A 275 -23.80 -23.39 6.13
C GLU A 275 -22.79 -22.83 5.12
N LEU A 276 -23.07 -21.67 4.53
CA LEU A 276 -22.14 -21.00 3.63
C LEU A 276 -20.82 -20.65 4.35
N GLU A 277 -20.88 -20.13 5.56
CA GLU A 277 -19.69 -19.84 6.38
C GLU A 277 -18.85 -21.12 6.62
N LYS A 278 -19.49 -22.25 6.95
CA LYS A 278 -18.79 -23.53 7.12
C LYS A 278 -18.14 -24.02 5.82
N ILE A 279 -18.81 -23.86 4.67
CA ILE A 279 -18.26 -24.21 3.36
C ILE A 279 -17.04 -23.34 3.06
N LEU A 280 -17.13 -22.04 3.28
CA LEU A 280 -16.03 -21.08 3.08
C LEU A 280 -14.83 -21.43 3.98
N MET A 281 -15.07 -21.68 5.26
CA MET A 281 -14.02 -22.07 6.20
C MET A 281 -13.34 -23.38 5.79
N LYS A 282 -14.11 -24.41 5.40
CA LYS A 282 -13.57 -25.70 4.99
C LYS A 282 -12.73 -25.59 3.72
N LYS A 283 -13.20 -24.87 2.72
CA LYS A 283 -12.51 -24.74 1.41
C LYS A 283 -11.33 -23.79 1.44
N ASN A 284 -11.35 -22.79 2.33
CA ASN A 284 -10.37 -21.73 2.39
C ASN A 284 -9.56 -21.69 3.68
N LYS A 285 -9.55 -22.74 4.47
CA LYS A 285 -8.84 -22.77 5.77
C LYS A 285 -7.43 -22.18 5.65
N LYS A 286 -6.65 -22.62 4.67
CA LYS A 286 -5.27 -22.14 4.43
C LYS A 286 -5.22 -20.65 4.04
N ASN A 287 -6.15 -20.21 3.18
CA ASN A 287 -6.22 -18.81 2.77
C ASN A 287 -6.71 -17.90 3.91
N PHE A 288 -7.65 -18.41 4.72
CA PHE A 288 -8.16 -17.70 5.89
C PHE A 288 -7.08 -17.57 6.98
N GLU A 289 -6.33 -18.62 7.25
CA GLU A 289 -5.18 -18.58 8.17
C GLU A 289 -4.11 -17.58 7.69
N LYS A 290 -3.81 -17.55 6.39
CA LYS A 290 -2.89 -16.59 5.78
C LYS A 290 -3.41 -15.17 5.90
N TRP A 291 -4.67 -14.95 5.62
CA TRP A 291 -5.34 -13.67 5.74
C TRP A 291 -5.31 -13.16 7.19
N LYS A 292 -5.72 -13.98 8.15
CA LYS A 292 -5.66 -13.66 9.57
C LYS A 292 -4.24 -13.31 10.01
N THR A 293 -3.26 -14.14 9.64
CA THR A 293 -1.85 -13.90 9.94
C THR A 293 -1.36 -12.57 9.36
N ALA A 294 -1.82 -12.18 8.16
CA ALA A 294 -1.48 -10.91 7.55
C ALA A 294 -2.13 -9.72 8.27
N HIS A 295 -3.38 -9.85 8.73
CA HIS A 295 -4.05 -8.82 9.55
C HIS A 295 -3.38 -8.67 10.91
N ASP A 296 -3.14 -9.76 11.65
CA ASP A 296 -2.42 -9.73 12.93
C ASP A 296 -1.02 -9.10 12.76
N PHE A 297 -0.40 -9.33 11.59
CA PHE A 297 0.90 -8.74 11.27
C PHE A 297 0.80 -7.22 11.11
N VAL A 298 -0.12 -6.69 10.30
CA VAL A 298 -0.22 -5.23 10.07
C VAL A 298 -0.64 -4.49 11.35
N GLU A 299 -1.46 -5.10 12.18
CA GLU A 299 -1.83 -4.56 13.49
C GLU A 299 -0.66 -4.49 14.49
N SER A 300 0.31 -5.40 14.34
CA SER A 300 1.50 -5.43 15.20
C SER A 300 2.58 -4.43 14.82
N ILE A 301 2.44 -3.72 13.70
CA ILE A 301 3.45 -2.77 13.22
C ILE A 301 3.38 -1.49 14.04
N ARG A 302 4.47 -1.16 14.73
CA ARG A 302 4.68 0.11 15.44
C ARG A 302 5.53 1.09 14.68
N VAL A 303 6.45 0.58 13.86
CA VAL A 303 7.31 1.40 13.01
C VAL A 303 7.14 0.93 11.57
N PHE A 304 6.64 1.80 10.74
CA PHE A 304 6.44 1.59 9.31
C PHE A 304 7.43 2.45 8.53
N ILE A 305 8.34 1.82 7.81
CA ILE A 305 9.31 2.49 6.93
C ILE A 305 9.02 2.07 5.49
N GLY A 306 8.61 3.00 4.65
CA GLY A 306 8.38 2.78 3.22
C GLY A 306 9.53 3.31 2.38
N ASP A 307 10.24 2.44 1.67
CA ASP A 307 11.29 2.85 0.75
C ASP A 307 10.73 3.10 -0.65
N GLU A 308 11.31 4.06 -1.37
CA GLU A 308 10.87 4.54 -2.67
C GLU A 308 9.37 4.92 -2.69
N ALA A 309 8.94 5.66 -1.66
CA ALA A 309 7.54 6.03 -1.44
C ALA A 309 6.88 6.76 -2.62
N HIS A 310 7.65 7.35 -3.55
CA HIS A 310 7.13 7.93 -4.79
C HIS A 310 6.44 6.88 -5.69
N ARG A 311 6.64 5.59 -5.45
CA ARG A 311 5.92 4.49 -6.14
C ARG A 311 4.57 4.15 -5.53
N SER A 312 4.16 4.85 -4.46
CA SER A 312 2.86 4.65 -3.79
C SER A 312 1.62 5.07 -4.60
N LYS A 313 1.79 5.42 -5.88
CA LYS A 313 0.68 5.71 -6.81
C LYS A 313 -0.28 4.53 -6.96
N GLY A 314 0.23 3.29 -6.84
CA GLY A 314 -0.59 2.09 -6.93
C GLY A 314 -1.53 1.92 -5.74
N GLU A 315 -2.79 1.61 -6.02
CA GLU A 315 -3.83 1.35 -5.02
C GLU A 315 -3.40 0.32 -3.98
N SER A 316 -2.72 -0.74 -4.42
CA SER A 316 -2.22 -1.80 -3.53
C SER A 316 -1.24 -1.31 -2.47
N TRP A 317 -0.41 -0.33 -2.82
CA TRP A 317 0.54 0.25 -1.88
C TRP A 317 -0.18 1.12 -0.85
N TYR A 318 -1.05 2.02 -1.34
CA TYR A 318 -1.79 2.95 -0.50
C TYR A 318 -2.73 2.22 0.48
N SER A 319 -3.55 1.29 -0.03
CA SER A 319 -4.50 0.53 0.80
C SER A 319 -3.81 -0.37 1.83
N THR A 320 -2.65 -0.97 1.49
CA THR A 320 -1.88 -1.77 2.44
C THR A 320 -1.28 -0.92 3.55
N ALA A 321 -0.74 0.25 3.21
CA ALA A 321 -0.14 1.17 4.19
C ALA A 321 -1.19 1.77 5.14
N LEU A 322 -2.42 2.02 4.67
CA LEU A 322 -3.52 2.47 5.53
C LEU A 322 -3.91 1.42 6.58
N GLN A 323 -3.83 0.13 6.26
CA GLN A 323 -4.15 -0.94 7.21
C GLN A 323 -3.14 -1.06 8.37
N CYS A 324 -1.95 -0.47 8.26
CA CYS A 324 -1.00 -0.39 9.36
C CYS A 324 -1.42 0.70 10.38
N SER A 325 -2.66 0.64 10.88
CA SER A 325 -3.28 1.68 11.71
C SER A 325 -2.53 1.96 13.01
N ASN A 326 -1.92 0.93 13.60
CA ASN A 326 -1.19 1.03 14.87
C ASN A 326 0.25 1.54 14.72
N ALA A 327 0.69 1.86 13.48
CA ALA A 327 2.04 2.37 13.26
C ALA A 327 2.18 3.78 13.84
N GLN A 328 2.95 3.86 14.90
CA GLN A 328 3.28 5.10 15.63
C GLN A 328 4.30 5.94 14.86
N TYR A 329 5.28 5.28 14.26
CA TYR A 329 6.23 5.90 13.34
C TYR A 329 5.88 5.52 11.91
N ARG A 330 5.64 6.53 11.05
CA ARG A 330 5.36 6.36 9.63
C ARG A 330 6.36 7.16 8.82
N ILE A 331 7.29 6.48 8.19
CA ILE A 331 8.49 7.07 7.60
C ILE A 331 8.55 6.73 6.13
N ALA A 332 8.53 7.74 5.28
CA ALA A 332 8.80 7.57 3.86
C ALA A 332 10.24 7.93 3.54
N LEU A 333 10.95 7.03 2.87
CA LEU A 333 12.25 7.29 2.29
C LEU A 333 12.09 7.45 0.78
N THR A 334 12.59 8.55 0.22
CA THR A 334 12.51 8.76 -1.23
C THR A 334 13.61 9.70 -1.72
N GLY A 335 14.06 9.51 -2.96
CA GLY A 335 14.98 10.43 -3.63
C GLY A 335 14.26 11.57 -4.35
N THR A 336 12.98 11.40 -4.61
CA THR A 336 12.16 12.36 -5.36
C THR A 336 10.77 12.49 -4.76
N VAL A 337 10.33 13.72 -4.56
CA VAL A 337 8.95 14.04 -4.22
C VAL A 337 8.36 14.82 -5.40
N ASN A 338 7.55 14.15 -6.21
CA ASN A 338 6.90 14.79 -7.35
C ASN A 338 5.62 15.50 -6.90
N GLN A 339 5.74 16.78 -6.61
CA GLN A 339 4.59 17.64 -6.23
C GLN A 339 3.68 18.01 -7.41
N LYS A 340 4.13 17.82 -8.65
CA LYS A 340 3.33 18.08 -9.85
C LYS A 340 2.22 17.04 -10.05
N ASP A 341 2.46 15.78 -9.67
CA ASP A 341 1.41 14.76 -9.60
C ASP A 341 0.65 14.94 -8.28
N VAL A 342 -0.37 15.78 -8.30
CA VAL A 342 -1.08 16.25 -7.10
C VAL A 342 -1.72 15.09 -6.33
N ILE A 343 -2.32 14.11 -7.04
CA ILE A 343 -2.94 12.92 -6.42
C ILE A 343 -1.89 12.05 -5.73
N LEU A 344 -0.79 11.78 -6.43
CA LEU A 344 0.31 11.01 -5.85
C LEU A 344 0.86 11.70 -4.60
N TYR A 345 1.10 13.00 -4.69
CA TYR A 345 1.62 13.79 -3.58
C TYR A 345 0.65 13.79 -2.39
N GLN A 346 -0.64 13.92 -2.64
CA GLN A 346 -1.65 13.88 -1.58
C GLN A 346 -1.76 12.48 -0.95
N ARG A 347 -1.66 11.40 -1.73
CA ARG A 347 -1.60 10.02 -1.21
C ARG A 347 -0.37 9.81 -0.32
N ILE A 348 0.79 10.31 -0.72
CA ILE A 348 2.00 10.23 0.09
C ILE A 348 1.82 11.03 1.39
N ARG A 349 1.27 12.26 1.30
CA ARG A 349 0.98 13.07 2.48
C ARG A 349 -0.03 12.40 3.41
N ALA A 350 -1.06 11.79 2.88
CA ALA A 350 -2.07 11.06 3.65
C ALA A 350 -1.44 9.96 4.54
N LEU A 351 -0.39 9.31 4.05
CA LEU A 351 0.30 8.24 4.77
C LEU A 351 1.43 8.75 5.68
N PHE A 352 2.17 9.79 5.25
CA PHE A 352 3.45 10.17 5.84
C PHE A 352 3.56 11.66 6.20
N SER A 353 2.47 12.43 6.06
CA SER A 353 2.51 13.88 6.31
C SER A 353 3.47 14.64 5.37
N GLY A 354 4.16 15.64 5.85
CA GLY A 354 5.05 16.52 5.09
C GLY A 354 6.50 16.01 4.99
N VAL A 355 7.32 16.77 4.24
CA VAL A 355 8.76 16.54 4.17
C VAL A 355 9.42 17.10 5.44
N VAL A 356 9.98 16.22 6.26
CA VAL A 356 10.64 16.59 7.53
C VAL A 356 12.15 16.74 7.39
N SER A 357 12.74 16.10 6.39
CA SER A 357 14.16 16.25 6.06
C SER A 357 14.38 16.22 4.56
N LYS A 358 15.23 17.12 4.04
CA LYS A 358 15.54 17.21 2.62
C LYS A 358 17.02 17.44 2.41
N VAL A 359 17.63 16.59 1.60
CA VAL A 359 19.02 16.70 1.15
C VAL A 359 19.05 16.57 -0.36
N SER A 360 19.44 17.62 -1.04
CA SER A 360 19.43 17.70 -2.50
C SER A 360 20.69 17.10 -3.16
N ASN A 361 20.62 16.84 -4.47
CA ASN A 361 21.82 16.45 -5.23
C ASN A 361 22.90 17.55 -5.20
N ASP A 362 22.51 18.82 -5.20
CA ASP A 362 23.46 19.94 -5.13
C ASP A 362 24.21 19.95 -3.78
N ASP A 363 23.52 19.63 -2.68
CA ASP A 363 24.17 19.47 -1.37
C ASP A 363 25.18 18.34 -1.39
N MET A 364 24.84 17.22 -2.05
CA MET A 364 25.75 16.08 -2.18
C MET A 364 26.98 16.42 -3.03
N VAL A 365 26.82 17.19 -4.07
CA VAL A 365 27.94 17.68 -4.91
C VAL A 365 28.83 18.65 -4.13
N LYS A 366 28.24 19.64 -3.42
CA LYS A 366 28.99 20.58 -2.57
C LYS A 366 29.80 19.89 -1.47
N ARG A 367 29.25 18.81 -0.93
CA ARG A 367 29.91 17.97 0.11
C ARG A 367 30.93 16.98 -0.46
N GLY A 368 31.13 16.94 -1.78
CA GLY A 368 32.03 16.00 -2.45
C GLY A 368 31.60 14.53 -2.41
N VAL A 369 30.35 14.27 -2.00
CA VAL A 369 29.78 12.91 -1.91
C VAL A 369 29.31 12.40 -3.27
N SER A 370 28.85 13.29 -4.13
CA SER A 370 28.41 12.98 -5.49
C SER A 370 29.15 13.84 -6.51
N SER A 371 29.43 13.26 -7.66
CA SER A 371 30.01 13.99 -8.78
C SER A 371 28.96 14.90 -9.42
N LYS A 372 29.38 16.07 -9.91
CA LYS A 372 28.51 16.93 -10.69
C LYS A 372 28.07 16.20 -11.99
N PRO A 373 26.78 16.05 -12.21
CA PRO A 373 26.30 15.37 -13.43
C PRO A 373 26.55 16.25 -14.65
N VAL A 374 27.02 15.65 -15.74
CA VAL A 374 27.12 16.29 -17.04
C VAL A 374 26.13 15.57 -17.98
N ILE A 375 25.11 16.25 -18.39
CA ILE A 375 24.09 15.72 -19.30
C ILE A 375 24.49 16.16 -20.72
N ARG A 376 24.70 15.18 -21.59
CA ARG A 376 24.88 15.39 -23.04
C ARG A 376 23.70 14.78 -23.77
N MET A 377 22.91 15.59 -24.42
CA MET A 377 21.84 15.15 -25.28
C MET A 377 22.41 14.89 -26.68
N ILE A 378 22.13 13.70 -27.21
CA ILE A 378 22.58 13.29 -28.52
C ILE A 378 21.35 12.84 -29.32
N GLU A 379 21.10 13.55 -30.38
CA GLU A 379 20.04 13.21 -31.32
C GLU A 379 20.39 11.94 -32.09
N ILE A 380 19.48 11.00 -32.12
CA ILE A 380 19.58 9.75 -32.82
C ILE A 380 18.44 9.67 -33.82
N LYS A 381 18.77 9.37 -35.08
CA LYS A 381 17.76 9.22 -36.16
C LYS A 381 16.78 8.12 -35.80
N GLU A 382 15.50 8.41 -35.97
CA GLU A 382 14.45 7.43 -35.82
C GLU A 382 14.59 6.29 -36.83
N PRO A 383 14.28 5.05 -36.48
CA PRO A 383 14.24 3.95 -37.42
C PRO A 383 13.11 4.16 -38.41
N ARG A 384 13.34 3.75 -39.66
CA ARG A 384 12.32 3.83 -40.74
C ARG A 384 11.09 3.01 -40.34
N GLY A 385 9.92 3.52 -40.57
CA GLY A 385 8.65 2.82 -40.33
C GLY A 385 8.15 2.87 -38.87
N ILE A 386 8.78 3.62 -37.95
CA ILE A 386 8.30 3.77 -36.57
C ILE A 386 6.93 4.46 -36.53
N GLU A 387 6.66 5.31 -37.51
CA GLU A 387 5.37 6.00 -37.70
C GLU A 387 4.21 5.04 -38.04
N LEU A 388 4.53 3.82 -38.49
CA LEU A 388 3.58 2.77 -38.83
C LEU A 388 3.28 1.83 -37.66
N ALA A 389 3.85 2.10 -36.47
CA ALA A 389 3.63 1.26 -35.32
C ALA A 389 2.18 1.43 -34.77
N ASP A 390 1.47 0.32 -34.63
CA ASP A 390 0.06 0.30 -34.23
C ASP A 390 -0.14 0.71 -32.76
N ASN A 391 0.89 0.58 -31.94
CA ASN A 391 0.80 0.87 -30.50
C ASN A 391 2.18 1.23 -29.90
N TYR A 392 2.14 1.76 -28.66
CA TYR A 392 3.34 2.15 -27.92
C TYR A 392 4.37 1.03 -27.75
N LEU A 393 3.94 -0.22 -27.53
CA LEU A 393 4.86 -1.35 -27.33
C LEU A 393 5.65 -1.66 -28.61
N GLU A 394 5.03 -1.54 -29.74
CA GLU A 394 5.65 -1.74 -31.04
C GLU A 394 6.62 -0.60 -31.37
N ALA A 395 6.17 0.64 -31.20
CA ALA A 395 7.04 1.82 -31.32
C ALA A 395 8.26 1.72 -30.38
N TYR A 396 8.05 1.29 -29.14
CA TYR A 396 9.13 1.09 -28.18
C TYR A 396 10.12 0.00 -28.63
N LYS A 397 9.61 -1.13 -29.13
CA LYS A 397 10.48 -2.19 -29.67
C LYS A 397 11.30 -1.70 -30.88
N MET A 398 10.68 -1.02 -31.81
CA MET A 398 11.37 -0.51 -33.02
C MET A 398 12.33 0.63 -32.68
N GLY A 399 11.87 1.61 -31.89
CA GLY A 399 12.64 2.83 -31.61
C GLY A 399 13.75 2.64 -30.56
N ILE A 400 13.55 1.72 -29.62
CA ILE A 400 14.46 1.53 -28.49
C ILE A 400 15.15 0.17 -28.51
N VAL A 401 14.37 -0.93 -28.45
CA VAL A 401 14.95 -2.27 -28.24
C VAL A 401 15.71 -2.75 -29.47
N ASN A 402 15.11 -2.67 -30.64
CA ASN A 402 15.65 -3.18 -31.89
C ASN A 402 16.35 -2.10 -32.75
N ASN A 403 16.53 -0.90 -32.23
CA ASN A 403 17.24 0.15 -32.93
C ASN A 403 18.77 -0.11 -32.92
N GLU A 404 19.26 -0.80 -33.91
CA GLU A 404 20.69 -1.18 -34.03
C GLU A 404 21.62 0.03 -34.02
N TYR A 405 21.26 1.11 -34.69
CA TYR A 405 22.07 2.33 -34.70
C TYR A 405 22.23 2.91 -33.30
N ARG A 406 21.12 3.08 -32.58
CA ARG A 406 21.11 3.52 -31.21
C ARG A 406 21.93 2.62 -30.30
N ASN A 407 21.75 1.32 -30.44
CA ASN A 407 22.42 0.33 -29.58
C ASN A 407 23.93 0.29 -29.85
N ARG A 408 24.36 0.30 -31.10
CA ARG A 408 25.77 0.39 -31.47
C ARG A 408 26.41 1.70 -30.99
N PHE A 409 25.70 2.81 -31.13
CA PHE A 409 26.16 4.11 -30.64
C PHE A 409 26.32 4.11 -29.12
N ALA A 410 25.36 3.58 -28.37
CA ALA A 410 25.40 3.43 -26.91
C ALA A 410 26.62 2.62 -26.45
N VAL A 411 26.87 1.48 -27.11
CA VAL A 411 28.06 0.65 -26.83
C VAL A 411 29.36 1.43 -27.11
N LYS A 412 29.44 2.15 -28.24
CA LYS A 412 30.62 2.95 -28.59
C LYS A 412 30.91 4.04 -27.57
N VAL A 413 29.86 4.75 -27.09
CA VAL A 413 30.00 5.77 -26.06
C VAL A 413 30.42 5.15 -24.73
N GLY A 414 29.79 4.04 -24.33
CA GLY A 414 30.16 3.30 -23.12
C GLY A 414 31.62 2.82 -23.14
N ALA A 415 32.07 2.25 -24.25
CA ALA A 415 33.47 1.82 -24.45
C ALA A 415 34.47 2.99 -24.38
N SER A 416 34.09 4.14 -24.93
CA SER A 416 34.92 5.36 -24.87
C SER A 416 35.11 5.82 -23.41
N PHE A 417 34.04 5.82 -22.59
CA PHE A 417 34.14 6.15 -21.18
C PHE A 417 34.97 5.14 -20.39
N TYR A 418 34.83 3.86 -20.68
CA TYR A 418 35.64 2.82 -20.05
C TYR A 418 37.12 3.00 -20.31
N LYS A 419 37.51 3.24 -21.57
CA LYS A 419 38.91 3.50 -21.98
C LYS A 419 39.49 4.73 -21.27
N GLN A 420 38.68 5.73 -20.96
CA GLN A 420 39.12 6.94 -20.23
C GLN A 420 39.21 6.76 -18.72
N LYS A 421 39.00 5.52 -18.19
CA LYS A 421 38.96 5.20 -16.75
C LYS A 421 38.06 6.14 -15.93
N LYS A 422 37.08 6.76 -16.57
CA LYS A 422 36.12 7.61 -15.86
C LYS A 422 35.01 6.73 -15.33
N SER A 423 34.70 6.87 -14.04
CA SER A 423 33.63 6.06 -13.38
C SER A 423 32.28 6.42 -13.96
N ARG A 424 31.40 5.47 -14.23
CA ARG A 424 30.50 5.58 -15.14
C ARG A 424 29.25 4.90 -15.17
N GLY A 425 28.17 5.51 -14.98
CA GLY A 425 26.89 5.13 -15.48
C GLY A 425 26.56 5.93 -16.71
N ALA A 426 26.48 5.30 -17.87
CA ALA A 426 25.84 5.86 -19.04
C ALA A 426 24.39 5.35 -19.04
N TYR A 427 23.42 6.22 -18.80
CA TYR A 427 22.00 5.91 -18.93
C TYR A 427 21.52 6.43 -20.27
N PHE A 428 21.04 5.53 -21.11
CA PHE A 428 20.37 5.86 -22.36
C PHE A 428 18.86 5.77 -22.13
N ARG A 429 18.17 6.89 -22.23
CA ARG A 429 16.70 6.95 -22.29
C ARG A 429 16.24 6.90 -23.73
#